data_db8d136d718f438414d4741d8b37b249
#
_entry.id   db8d136d718f438414d4741d8b37b249
#
_cell.length_a   1.000
_cell.length_b   1.000
_cell.length_c   1.000
_cell.angle_alpha   90.00
_cell.angle_beta   90.00
_cell.angle_gamma   90.00
#
_symmetry.space_group_name_H-M   'P 1'
#
loop_
_entity.id
_entity.type
_entity.pdbx_description
1 polymer ?
#
loop_
_entity_poly.entity_id
_entity_poly.type
_entity_poly.pdbx_seq_one_letter_code
_entity_poly.pdbx_strand_id
1 'polypeptide(L)'
;ENKIFLPNCVYEEIDFNTVIQKKINNILIQRLDEYLTQILVAESIKNKNDVLGIITLNFSGETEKIFSRIKNNIPIILLQHAFANYTKSISYFDILDDYHLIKYKIAVWGDIVKNYLIHVKAIPENKIIVSGSPKYDSYSRIEKNKKSQKMILVTLRPIITHMEGPRIELYEKYEKTLHKLIQISKNVKNLQIIFKLHPQQNISNQIILDMIKENNKIKILQFEPIKELLSDCDLHVNIAPDNFDASSVILEAMIMGKPTLNIQLQKNEIGFEFIKDNAIKSVNYDSNIEQLVLDLISHHGTDELFNNSQNFLNKYMKNRGNAAKKLIDSIEDLMIKN
;
A
#
# COMPACT_ATOMS: atom_id res chain seq x y z
N GLU A 1 -24.90 24.25 -28.26
CA GLU A 1 -25.34 23.72 -26.95
C GLU A 1 -25.40 22.21 -27.05
N ASN A 2 -24.40 21.53 -26.54
CA ASN A 2 -24.41 20.06 -26.39
C ASN A 2 -25.32 19.71 -25.21
N LYS A 3 -26.56 19.36 -25.50
CA LYS A 3 -27.46 18.81 -24.51
C LYS A 3 -26.94 17.43 -24.09
N ILE A 4 -26.60 17.28 -22.81
CA ILE A 4 -26.30 15.97 -22.25
C ILE A 4 -27.62 15.19 -22.23
N PHE A 5 -27.72 14.17 -23.06
CA PHE A 5 -28.85 13.24 -23.04
C PHE A 5 -28.70 12.34 -21.80
N LEU A 6 -29.55 12.57 -20.81
CA LEU A 6 -29.70 11.65 -19.70
C LEU A 6 -30.71 10.56 -20.07
N PRO A 7 -30.47 9.31 -19.66
CA PRO A 7 -31.49 8.28 -19.80
C PRO A 7 -32.74 8.68 -19.00
N ASN A 8 -33.89 8.24 -19.43
CA ASN A 8 -35.17 8.53 -18.78
C ASN A 8 -35.15 7.99 -17.34
N CYS A 9 -35.12 8.88 -16.37
CA CYS A 9 -35.05 8.54 -14.94
C CYS A 9 -36.46 8.58 -14.33
N VAL A 10 -37.28 7.58 -14.65
CA VAL A 10 -38.61 7.38 -14.09
C VAL A 10 -38.59 6.14 -13.20
N TYR A 11 -39.02 6.27 -11.97
CA TYR A 11 -39.17 5.17 -11.02
C TYR A 11 -40.56 5.25 -10.39
N GLU A 12 -41.31 4.16 -10.43
CA GLU A 12 -42.71 4.10 -9.89
C GLU A 12 -43.61 5.29 -10.34
N GLU A 13 -43.61 5.60 -11.64
CA GLU A 13 -44.34 6.70 -12.25
C GLU A 13 -43.87 8.11 -11.84
N ILE A 14 -42.85 8.23 -11.01
CA ILE A 14 -42.28 9.53 -10.62
C ILE A 14 -41.16 9.92 -11.58
N ASP A 15 -41.30 11.08 -12.21
CA ASP A 15 -40.27 11.63 -13.11
C ASP A 15 -39.22 12.42 -12.31
N PHE A 16 -38.02 11.87 -12.21
CA PHE A 16 -36.86 12.49 -11.57
C PHE A 16 -35.98 13.30 -12.52
N ASN A 17 -36.27 13.34 -13.82
CA ASN A 17 -35.44 13.96 -14.83
C ASN A 17 -35.04 15.40 -14.50
N THR A 18 -35.97 16.22 -14.08
CA THR A 18 -35.74 17.64 -13.75
C THR A 18 -34.76 17.79 -12.56
N VAL A 19 -34.95 16.99 -11.51
CA VAL A 19 -34.12 17.04 -10.30
C VAL A 19 -32.70 16.55 -10.61
N ILE A 20 -32.60 15.44 -11.34
CA ILE A 20 -31.31 14.85 -11.73
C ILE A 20 -30.57 15.79 -12.65
N GLN A 21 -31.24 16.37 -13.65
CA GLN A 21 -30.63 17.32 -14.58
C GLN A 21 -30.09 18.57 -13.88
N LYS A 22 -30.84 19.13 -12.94
CA LYS A 22 -30.39 20.26 -12.13
C LYS A 22 -29.17 19.89 -11.28
N LYS A 23 -29.15 18.72 -10.67
CA LYS A 23 -28.03 18.24 -9.87
C LYS A 23 -26.78 18.02 -10.71
N ILE A 24 -26.94 17.39 -11.89
CA ILE A 24 -25.84 17.16 -12.82
C ILE A 24 -25.28 18.48 -13.36
N ASN A 25 -26.13 19.44 -13.74
CA ASN A 25 -25.67 20.74 -14.23
C ASN A 25 -24.85 21.47 -13.14
N ASN A 26 -25.29 21.46 -11.89
CA ASN A 26 -24.54 22.07 -10.79
C ASN A 26 -23.16 21.41 -10.60
N ILE A 27 -23.10 20.07 -10.65
CA ILE A 27 -21.85 19.33 -10.55
C ILE A 27 -20.93 19.66 -11.74
N LEU A 28 -21.48 19.72 -12.96
CA LEU A 28 -20.69 20.04 -14.16
C LEU A 28 -20.12 21.45 -14.13
N ILE A 29 -20.91 22.45 -13.68
CA ILE A 29 -20.42 23.83 -13.54
C ILE A 29 -19.27 23.89 -12.54
N GLN A 30 -19.46 23.30 -11.35
CA GLN A 30 -18.42 23.25 -10.33
C GLN A 30 -17.16 22.55 -10.86
N ARG A 31 -17.31 21.42 -11.53
CA ARG A 31 -16.21 20.65 -12.10
C ARG A 31 -15.50 21.42 -13.24
N LEU A 32 -16.23 22.16 -14.05
CA LEU A 32 -15.65 22.97 -15.12
C LEU A 32 -14.69 24.02 -14.55
N ASP A 33 -15.06 24.71 -13.49
CA ASP A 33 -14.19 25.69 -12.83
C ASP A 33 -12.95 25.04 -12.25
N GLU A 34 -13.07 23.86 -11.61
CA GLU A 34 -11.94 23.07 -11.15
C GLU A 34 -11.00 22.67 -12.29
N TYR A 35 -11.53 22.18 -13.41
CA TYR A 35 -10.75 21.80 -14.59
C TYR A 35 -10.03 22.99 -15.23
N LEU A 36 -10.71 24.11 -15.40
CA LEU A 36 -10.13 25.33 -15.96
C LEU A 36 -8.96 25.81 -15.07
N THR A 37 -9.15 25.80 -13.76
CA THR A 37 -8.10 26.16 -12.81
C THR A 37 -6.90 25.23 -12.95
N GLN A 38 -7.10 23.92 -13.02
CA GLN A 38 -6.03 22.94 -13.20
C GLN A 38 -5.30 23.11 -14.53
N ILE A 39 -6.00 23.40 -15.61
CA ILE A 39 -5.40 23.68 -16.93
C ILE A 39 -4.53 24.93 -16.85
N LEU A 40 -5.01 26.03 -16.25
CA LEU A 40 -4.25 27.26 -16.09
C LEU A 40 -2.99 27.05 -15.24
N VAL A 41 -3.09 26.28 -14.17
CA VAL A 41 -1.93 25.90 -13.34
C VAL A 41 -0.93 25.10 -14.15
N ALA A 42 -1.38 24.09 -14.89
CA ALA A 42 -0.52 23.26 -15.71
C ALA A 42 0.17 24.05 -16.84
N GLU A 43 -0.55 24.98 -17.50
CA GLU A 43 0.04 25.90 -18.49
C GLU A 43 1.05 26.88 -17.84
N SER A 44 0.76 27.35 -16.64
CA SER A 44 1.69 28.21 -15.86
C SER A 44 2.99 27.46 -15.54
N ILE A 45 2.91 26.19 -15.14
CA ILE A 45 4.07 25.35 -14.87
C ILE A 45 4.89 25.11 -16.13
N LYS A 46 4.24 24.85 -17.26
CA LYS A 46 4.89 24.66 -18.55
C LYS A 46 5.78 25.84 -18.96
N ASN A 47 5.36 27.05 -18.64
CA ASN A 47 6.07 28.26 -19.01
C ASN A 47 7.21 28.63 -18.03
N LYS A 48 7.42 27.84 -16.98
CA LYS A 48 8.54 28.02 -16.04
C LYS A 48 9.77 27.28 -16.55
N ASN A 49 10.87 28.01 -16.77
CA ASN A 49 12.13 27.45 -17.28
C ASN A 49 12.88 26.56 -16.27
N ASP A 50 12.41 26.50 -15.03
CA ASP A 50 13.05 25.79 -13.90
C ASP A 50 12.43 24.41 -13.65
N VAL A 51 11.36 24.04 -14.37
CA VAL A 51 10.72 22.72 -14.22
C VAL A 51 11.37 21.76 -15.22
N LEU A 52 12.22 20.88 -14.69
CA LEU A 52 13.01 19.95 -15.48
C LEU A 52 12.25 18.64 -15.80
N GLY A 53 11.30 18.24 -14.93
CA GLY A 53 10.50 17.05 -15.10
C GLY A 53 9.34 17.00 -14.12
N ILE A 54 8.38 16.13 -14.37
CA ILE A 54 7.22 15.89 -13.52
C ILE A 54 7.25 14.43 -13.08
N ILE A 55 7.17 14.20 -11.78
CA ILE A 55 6.99 12.86 -11.21
C ILE A 55 5.54 12.76 -10.74
N THR A 56 4.84 11.72 -11.18
CA THR A 56 3.48 11.41 -10.75
C THR A 56 3.41 10.01 -10.15
N LEU A 57 2.51 9.80 -9.20
CA LEU A 57 2.31 8.51 -8.54
C LEU A 57 1.17 7.69 -9.16
N ASN A 58 0.33 8.31 -9.96
CA ASN A 58 -0.74 7.65 -10.70
C ASN A 58 -1.09 8.43 -11.97
N PHE A 59 -1.89 7.82 -12.85
CA PHE A 59 -2.43 8.44 -14.06
C PHE A 59 -3.97 8.39 -14.13
N SER A 60 -4.60 7.81 -13.14
CA SER A 60 -6.06 7.69 -13.06
C SER A 60 -6.72 8.99 -12.62
N GLY A 61 -6.00 9.84 -11.89
CA GLY A 61 -6.47 11.12 -11.41
C GLY A 61 -6.74 12.13 -12.53
N GLU A 62 -7.68 13.03 -12.31
CA GLU A 62 -8.07 14.06 -13.29
C GLU A 62 -6.93 15.04 -13.53
N THR A 63 -6.24 15.46 -12.48
CA THR A 63 -5.08 16.36 -12.53
C THR A 63 -3.95 15.74 -13.35
N GLU A 64 -3.61 14.50 -13.11
CA GLU A 64 -2.57 13.77 -13.82
C GLU A 64 -2.92 13.62 -15.31
N LYS A 65 -4.20 13.37 -15.65
CA LYS A 65 -4.69 13.32 -17.03
C LYS A 65 -4.56 14.67 -17.73
N ILE A 66 -4.82 15.78 -17.05
CA ILE A 66 -4.63 17.12 -17.58
C ILE A 66 -3.15 17.35 -17.89
N PHE A 67 -2.26 17.13 -16.92
CA PHE A 67 -0.82 17.31 -17.10
C PHE A 67 -0.27 16.43 -18.24
N SER A 68 -0.74 15.19 -18.37
CA SER A 68 -0.29 14.27 -19.43
C SER A 68 -0.72 14.70 -20.84
N ARG A 69 -1.82 15.44 -20.96
CA ARG A 69 -2.39 15.89 -22.24
C ARG A 69 -1.90 17.26 -22.70
N ILE A 70 -1.44 18.10 -21.79
CA ILE A 70 -0.84 19.38 -22.13
C ILE A 70 0.43 19.10 -22.93
N LYS A 71 0.47 19.56 -24.17
CA LYS A 71 1.64 19.45 -25.04
C LYS A 71 2.78 20.28 -24.46
N ASN A 72 3.66 19.64 -23.73
CA ASN A 72 4.90 20.24 -23.25
C ASN A 72 6.07 19.29 -23.51
N ASN A 73 7.27 19.82 -23.56
CA ASN A 73 8.50 19.05 -23.70
C ASN A 73 9.04 18.57 -22.34
N ILE A 74 8.30 18.82 -21.24
CA ILE A 74 8.72 18.41 -19.91
C ILE A 74 8.47 16.90 -19.76
N PRO A 75 9.48 16.10 -19.49
CA PRO A 75 9.32 14.66 -19.30
C PRO A 75 8.46 14.35 -18.06
N ILE A 76 7.52 13.43 -18.22
CA ILE A 76 6.67 12.93 -17.14
C ILE A 76 7.08 11.51 -16.84
N ILE A 77 7.37 11.22 -15.57
CA ILE A 77 7.72 9.89 -15.07
C ILE A 77 6.62 9.42 -14.12
N LEU A 78 6.03 8.27 -14.42
CA LEU A 78 5.18 7.57 -13.47
C LEU A 78 6.06 6.79 -12.51
N LEU A 79 5.97 7.09 -11.22
CA LEU A 79 6.66 6.36 -10.15
C LEU A 79 5.71 5.36 -9.50
N GLN A 80 6.09 4.10 -9.45
CA GLN A 80 5.38 3.10 -8.65
C GLN A 80 5.22 3.59 -7.21
N HIS A 81 3.98 3.66 -6.71
CA HIS A 81 3.71 4.23 -5.39
C HIS A 81 3.33 3.21 -4.31
N ALA A 82 2.88 2.02 -4.69
CA ALA A 82 2.32 1.05 -3.77
C ALA A 82 3.05 -0.29 -3.78
N PHE A 83 3.03 -0.96 -2.63
CA PHE A 83 3.33 -2.37 -2.50
C PHE A 83 2.09 -3.15 -2.93
N ALA A 84 2.20 -3.90 -4.00
CA ALA A 84 1.11 -4.68 -4.57
C ALA A 84 1.63 -5.99 -5.16
N ASN A 85 0.71 -6.90 -5.43
CA ASN A 85 1.00 -8.12 -6.14
C ASN A 85 0.90 -7.85 -7.65
N TYR A 86 2.03 -7.95 -8.35
CA TYR A 86 2.12 -7.71 -9.79
C TYR A 86 2.22 -9.03 -10.54
N THR A 87 1.10 -9.76 -10.62
CA THR A 87 1.00 -11.03 -11.33
C THR A 87 -0.11 -11.01 -12.37
N LYS A 88 -0.06 -11.94 -13.34
CA LYS A 88 -1.09 -12.05 -14.37
C LYS A 88 -2.49 -12.29 -13.77
N SER A 89 -2.58 -13.04 -12.67
CA SER A 89 -3.86 -13.38 -12.04
C SER A 89 -4.59 -12.19 -11.45
N ILE A 90 -3.86 -11.12 -11.06
CA ILE A 90 -4.46 -9.91 -10.50
C ILE A 90 -4.38 -8.70 -11.42
N SER A 91 -3.89 -8.87 -12.65
CA SER A 91 -3.78 -7.76 -13.62
C SER A 91 -5.12 -7.06 -13.89
N TYR A 92 -6.22 -7.75 -13.65
CA TYR A 92 -7.57 -7.20 -13.74
C TYR A 92 -7.85 -6.12 -12.67
N PHE A 93 -7.22 -6.22 -11.49
CA PHE A 93 -7.39 -5.27 -10.39
C PHE A 93 -6.28 -4.19 -10.37
N ASP A 94 -5.46 -4.14 -11.40
CA ASP A 94 -4.40 -3.15 -11.48
C ASP A 94 -4.99 -1.77 -11.73
N ILE A 95 -4.95 -0.92 -10.72
CA ILE A 95 -5.45 0.45 -10.76
C ILE A 95 -4.69 1.35 -11.75
N LEU A 96 -3.54 0.89 -12.24
CA LEU A 96 -2.70 1.60 -13.21
C LEU A 96 -2.80 0.98 -14.61
N ASP A 97 -3.95 0.45 -14.99
CA ASP A 97 -4.14 -0.21 -16.29
C ASP A 97 -3.83 0.69 -17.51
N ASP A 98 -3.82 2.00 -17.29
CA ASP A 98 -3.51 3.02 -18.31
C ASP A 98 -2.02 3.18 -18.63
N TYR A 99 -1.16 2.21 -18.35
CA TYR A 99 0.30 2.28 -18.63
C TYR A 99 0.63 2.60 -20.09
N HIS A 100 -0.22 2.21 -21.03
CA HIS A 100 -0.07 2.50 -22.46
C HIS A 100 -0.20 3.98 -22.80
N LEU A 101 -0.88 4.77 -21.96
CA LEU A 101 -1.04 6.22 -22.13
C LEU A 101 0.23 7.01 -21.74
N ILE A 102 1.17 6.35 -21.04
CA ILE A 102 2.38 7.00 -20.55
C ILE A 102 3.35 7.21 -21.73
N LYS A 103 3.56 8.48 -22.07
CA LYS A 103 4.45 8.84 -23.17
C LYS A 103 5.92 8.59 -22.87
N TYR A 104 6.35 8.88 -21.65
CA TYR A 104 7.76 8.95 -21.30
C TYR A 104 8.24 7.69 -20.60
N LYS A 105 8.37 7.72 -19.29
CA LYS A 105 8.98 6.61 -18.55
C LYS A 105 8.13 6.19 -17.35
N ILE A 106 8.31 4.93 -16.98
CA ILE A 106 7.74 4.33 -15.78
C ILE A 106 8.90 3.93 -14.89
N ALA A 107 8.98 4.49 -13.69
CA ALA A 107 9.97 4.14 -12.70
C ALA A 107 9.38 3.10 -11.73
N VAL A 108 9.97 1.92 -11.70
CA VAL A 108 9.53 0.78 -10.87
C VAL A 108 10.55 0.45 -9.79
N TRP A 109 10.11 -0.23 -8.75
CA TRP A 109 10.97 -0.53 -7.62
C TRP A 109 11.97 -1.64 -7.90
N GLY A 110 11.61 -2.66 -8.71
CA GLY A 110 12.49 -3.80 -8.95
C GLY A 110 12.07 -4.66 -10.13
N ASP A 111 12.72 -5.82 -10.23
CA ASP A 111 12.58 -6.73 -11.38
C ASP A 111 11.19 -7.36 -11.46
N ILE A 112 10.53 -7.62 -10.34
CA ILE A 112 9.18 -8.21 -10.33
C ILE A 112 8.21 -7.31 -11.09
N VAL A 113 8.18 -6.02 -10.75
CA VAL A 113 7.28 -5.06 -11.41
C VAL A 113 7.71 -4.78 -12.85
N LYS A 114 9.03 -4.68 -13.11
CA LYS A 114 9.55 -4.56 -14.48
C LYS A 114 9.04 -5.72 -15.36
N ASN A 115 9.21 -6.95 -14.89
CA ASN A 115 8.79 -8.15 -15.64
C ASN A 115 7.27 -8.19 -15.85
N TYR A 116 6.50 -7.81 -14.84
CA TYR A 116 5.05 -7.68 -14.96
C TYR A 116 4.67 -6.68 -16.08
N LEU A 117 5.27 -5.50 -16.10
CA LEU A 117 4.98 -4.49 -17.12
C LEU A 117 5.34 -4.97 -18.53
N ILE A 118 6.47 -5.65 -18.69
CA ILE A 118 6.91 -6.19 -19.99
C ILE A 118 6.01 -7.35 -20.44
N HIS A 119 5.81 -8.36 -19.60
CA HIS A 119 5.23 -9.62 -20.04
C HIS A 119 3.70 -9.68 -19.90
N VAL A 120 3.11 -8.89 -19.00
CA VAL A 120 1.66 -8.89 -18.76
C VAL A 120 1.01 -7.67 -19.42
N LYS A 121 1.62 -6.49 -19.29
CA LYS A 121 1.10 -5.22 -19.81
C LYS A 121 1.68 -4.83 -21.18
N ALA A 122 2.60 -5.61 -21.72
CA ALA A 122 3.27 -5.39 -23.02
C ALA A 122 3.92 -4.00 -23.15
N ILE A 123 4.44 -3.45 -22.05
CA ILE A 123 5.15 -2.17 -22.05
C ILE A 123 6.56 -2.38 -22.58
N PRO A 124 7.03 -1.58 -23.56
CA PRO A 124 8.39 -1.67 -24.06
C PRO A 124 9.43 -1.44 -22.96
N GLU A 125 10.46 -2.29 -22.92
CA GLU A 125 11.49 -2.22 -21.87
C GLU A 125 12.19 -0.86 -21.81
N ASN A 126 12.39 -0.21 -22.96
CA ASN A 126 13.01 1.11 -23.02
C ASN A 126 12.17 2.22 -22.36
N LYS A 127 10.90 1.97 -22.02
CA LYS A 127 10.06 2.88 -21.23
C LYS A 127 10.19 2.67 -19.72
N ILE A 128 10.88 1.61 -19.26
CA ILE A 128 10.93 1.24 -17.86
C ILE A 128 12.28 1.61 -17.25
N ILE A 129 12.24 2.26 -16.10
CA ILE A 129 13.41 2.58 -15.27
C ILE A 129 13.29 1.77 -13.98
N VAL A 130 14.32 1.02 -13.60
CA VAL A 130 14.39 0.37 -12.29
C VAL A 130 15.11 1.31 -11.33
N SER A 131 14.34 2.14 -10.63
CA SER A 131 14.86 3.16 -9.71
C SER A 131 15.00 2.67 -8.27
N GLY A 132 14.20 1.70 -7.86
CA GLY A 132 13.93 1.46 -6.44
C GLY A 132 12.84 2.40 -5.93
N SER A 133 12.62 2.41 -4.61
CA SER A 133 11.62 3.24 -3.98
C SER A 133 12.25 4.35 -3.13
N PRO A 134 12.19 5.62 -3.56
CA PRO A 134 12.70 6.74 -2.76
C PRO A 134 12.08 6.85 -1.36
N LYS A 135 10.83 6.41 -1.21
CA LYS A 135 10.12 6.39 0.08
C LYS A 135 10.91 5.63 1.15
N TYR A 136 11.62 4.57 0.74
CA TYR A 136 12.30 3.65 1.66
C TYR A 136 13.82 3.86 1.75
N ASP A 137 14.37 4.91 1.14
CA ASP A 137 15.82 5.17 1.20
C ASP A 137 16.33 5.38 2.62
N SER A 138 15.50 5.96 3.49
CA SER A 138 15.83 6.15 4.90
C SER A 138 15.61 4.92 5.79
N TYR A 139 15.05 3.83 5.23
CA TYR A 139 14.88 2.59 5.98
C TYR A 139 16.14 1.74 5.87
N SER A 140 16.64 1.29 6.99
CA SER A 140 17.80 0.40 7.06
C SER A 140 17.56 -0.66 8.12
N ARG A 141 18.29 -1.76 8.01
CA ARG A 141 18.33 -2.74 9.09
C ARG A 141 18.87 -2.06 10.35
N ILE A 142 18.10 -2.11 11.42
CA ILE A 142 18.52 -1.60 12.72
C ILE A 142 18.97 -2.79 13.55
N GLU A 143 20.24 -2.80 13.94
CA GLU A 143 20.75 -3.73 14.93
C GLU A 143 20.10 -3.40 16.29
N LYS A 144 19.48 -4.39 16.86
CA LYS A 144 18.70 -4.22 18.07
C LYS A 144 19.60 -4.10 19.30
N ASN A 145 19.42 -3.04 20.07
CA ASN A 145 19.89 -3.02 21.45
C ASN A 145 19.12 -4.09 22.24
N LYS A 146 19.84 -4.98 22.92
CA LYS A 146 19.23 -6.01 23.79
C LYS A 146 18.37 -5.35 24.86
N LYS A 147 17.07 -5.29 24.63
CA LYS A 147 16.08 -4.85 25.63
C LYS A 147 15.71 -6.04 26.51
N SER A 148 15.50 -5.80 27.79
CA SER A 148 15.04 -6.82 28.72
C SER A 148 13.59 -7.24 28.48
N GLN A 149 12.80 -6.38 27.85
CA GLN A 149 11.39 -6.60 27.50
C GLN A 149 11.25 -6.87 26.01
N LYS A 150 10.58 -7.96 25.65
CA LYS A 150 10.21 -8.30 24.27
C LYS A 150 9.00 -7.47 23.85
N MET A 151 8.96 -7.07 22.56
CA MET A 151 7.88 -6.26 22.03
C MET A 151 7.34 -6.83 20.71
N ILE A 152 6.01 -7.02 20.66
CA ILE A 152 5.28 -7.36 19.44
C ILE A 152 4.58 -6.13 18.95
N LEU A 153 4.76 -5.79 17.68
CA LEU A 153 3.99 -4.78 16.98
C LEU A 153 2.91 -5.46 16.13
N VAL A 154 1.66 -5.25 16.47
CA VAL A 154 0.50 -5.75 15.72
C VAL A 154 -0.09 -4.62 14.89
N THR A 155 -0.05 -4.73 13.57
CA THR A 155 -0.67 -3.74 12.68
C THR A 155 -2.05 -4.19 12.24
N LEU A 156 -3.00 -3.28 12.39
CA LEU A 156 -4.41 -3.50 12.14
C LEU A 156 -4.86 -2.70 10.91
N ARG A 157 -5.80 -3.26 10.17
CA ARG A 157 -6.47 -2.59 9.05
C ARG A 157 -7.97 -2.55 9.28
N PRO A 158 -8.69 -1.54 8.75
CA PRO A 158 -10.16 -1.57 8.74
C PRO A 158 -10.68 -2.84 8.07
N ILE A 159 -11.74 -3.42 8.63
CA ILE A 159 -12.39 -4.61 8.06
C ILE A 159 -13.29 -4.25 6.86
N ILE A 160 -13.37 -2.98 6.52
CA ILE A 160 -14.15 -2.50 5.38
C ILE A 160 -13.39 -2.89 4.11
N THR A 161 -13.88 -3.89 3.42
CA THR A 161 -13.39 -4.23 2.09
C THR A 161 -14.04 -3.29 1.08
N HIS A 162 -13.25 -2.68 0.20
CA HIS A 162 -13.75 -1.79 -0.84
C HIS A 162 -14.67 -2.50 -1.85
N MET A 163 -14.68 -3.83 -1.85
CA MET A 163 -15.33 -4.64 -2.88
C MET A 163 -16.59 -5.39 -2.43
N GLU A 164 -16.77 -5.67 -1.13
CA GLU A 164 -17.81 -6.63 -0.72
C GLU A 164 -18.68 -6.17 0.47
N GLY A 165 -18.45 -5.00 1.04
CA GLY A 165 -19.14 -4.54 2.24
C GLY A 165 -18.75 -5.29 3.53
N PRO A 166 -19.29 -4.89 4.69
CA PRO A 166 -18.93 -5.50 5.97
C PRO A 166 -19.52 -6.93 6.06
N ARG A 167 -18.64 -7.92 6.24
CA ARG A 167 -19.05 -9.30 6.51
C ARG A 167 -18.95 -9.59 8.01
N ILE A 168 -20.06 -9.97 8.63
CA ILE A 168 -20.11 -10.33 10.06
C ILE A 168 -19.05 -11.38 10.40
N GLU A 169 -18.90 -12.41 9.56
CA GLU A 169 -17.89 -13.46 9.74
C GLU A 169 -16.44 -12.93 9.82
N LEU A 170 -16.12 -11.84 9.12
CA LEU A 170 -14.78 -11.26 9.20
C LEU A 170 -14.55 -10.58 10.54
N TYR A 171 -15.57 -9.95 11.09
CA TYR A 171 -15.50 -9.35 12.43
C TYR A 171 -15.28 -10.43 13.49
N GLU A 172 -16.00 -11.54 13.43
CA GLU A 172 -15.83 -12.66 14.36
C GLU A 172 -14.42 -13.26 14.29
N LYS A 173 -13.89 -13.48 13.09
CA LYS A 173 -12.53 -13.99 12.89
C LYS A 173 -11.48 -13.00 13.39
N TYR A 174 -11.69 -11.72 13.13
CA TYR A 174 -10.84 -10.64 13.60
C TYR A 174 -10.80 -10.59 15.13
N GLU A 175 -11.96 -10.56 15.77
CA GLU A 175 -12.13 -10.57 17.22
C GLU A 175 -11.45 -11.78 17.84
N LYS A 176 -11.68 -12.98 17.31
CA LYS A 176 -11.04 -14.22 17.74
C LYS A 176 -9.51 -14.14 17.65
N THR A 177 -9.00 -13.53 16.58
CA THR A 177 -7.55 -13.33 16.41
C THR A 177 -6.99 -12.37 17.44
N LEU A 178 -7.68 -11.27 17.72
CA LEU A 178 -7.29 -10.31 18.76
C LEU A 178 -7.29 -10.97 20.14
N HIS A 179 -8.30 -11.77 20.47
CA HIS A 179 -8.35 -12.50 21.72
C HIS A 179 -7.15 -13.45 21.91
N LYS A 180 -6.75 -14.18 20.87
CA LYS A 180 -5.55 -15.04 20.91
C LYS A 180 -4.30 -14.21 21.23
N LEU A 181 -4.11 -13.06 20.56
CA LEU A 181 -2.95 -12.20 20.79
C LEU A 181 -2.96 -11.59 22.21
N ILE A 182 -4.13 -11.20 22.72
CA ILE A 182 -4.29 -10.70 24.09
C ILE A 182 -3.92 -11.78 25.11
N GLN A 183 -4.34 -13.03 24.90
CA GLN A 183 -4.00 -14.14 25.79
C GLN A 183 -2.48 -14.38 25.84
N ILE A 184 -1.78 -14.28 24.70
CA ILE A 184 -0.32 -14.39 24.67
C ILE A 184 0.33 -13.37 25.63
N SER A 185 -0.17 -12.12 25.65
CA SER A 185 0.37 -11.08 26.56
C SER A 185 0.17 -11.39 28.03
N LYS A 186 -0.88 -12.13 28.39
CA LYS A 186 -1.13 -12.56 29.77
C LYS A 186 -0.20 -13.69 30.17
N ASN A 187 0.05 -14.64 29.27
CA ASN A 187 0.79 -15.87 29.53
C ASN A 187 2.32 -15.67 29.51
N VAL A 188 2.81 -14.68 28.76
CA VAL A 188 4.26 -14.46 28.58
C VAL A 188 4.76 -13.35 29.50
N LYS A 189 5.77 -13.69 30.34
CA LYS A 189 6.46 -12.69 31.14
C LYS A 189 7.31 -11.76 30.26
N ASN A 190 7.44 -10.51 30.66
CA ASN A 190 8.26 -9.51 29.97
C ASN A 190 7.92 -9.31 28.47
N LEU A 191 6.66 -9.49 28.09
CA LEU A 191 6.16 -9.23 26.77
C LEU A 191 5.25 -7.99 26.78
N GLN A 192 5.48 -7.06 25.85
CA GLN A 192 4.61 -5.96 25.54
C GLN A 192 4.02 -6.15 24.15
N ILE A 193 2.73 -5.89 23.99
CA ILE A 193 2.07 -5.85 22.67
C ILE A 193 1.62 -4.43 22.37
N ILE A 194 1.96 -3.95 21.19
CA ILE A 194 1.49 -2.66 20.67
C ILE A 194 0.55 -2.94 19.51
N PHE A 195 -0.71 -2.54 19.65
CA PHE A 195 -1.67 -2.51 18.55
C PHE A 195 -1.58 -1.16 17.86
N LYS A 196 -1.11 -1.17 16.62
CA LYS A 196 -1.03 0.01 15.76
C LYS A 196 -2.25 0.03 14.84
N LEU A 197 -3.13 0.97 15.09
CA LEU A 197 -4.33 1.19 14.29
C LEU A 197 -3.99 1.87 12.97
N HIS A 198 -4.75 1.57 11.92
CA HIS A 198 -4.65 2.31 10.67
C HIS A 198 -5.11 3.77 10.90
N PRO A 199 -4.49 4.79 10.30
CA PRO A 199 -4.87 6.19 10.49
C PRO A 199 -6.35 6.49 10.16
N GLN A 200 -6.93 5.76 9.21
CA GLN A 200 -8.33 5.88 8.82
C GLN A 200 -9.30 5.03 9.65
N GLN A 201 -8.80 4.30 10.62
CA GLN A 201 -9.63 3.47 11.47
C GLN A 201 -10.43 4.35 12.45
N ASN A 202 -11.75 4.15 12.53
CA ASN A 202 -12.66 4.95 13.37
C ASN A 202 -13.38 4.08 14.42
N ILE A 203 -14.66 4.26 14.60
CA ILE A 203 -15.52 3.68 15.65
C ILE A 203 -15.35 2.16 15.84
N SER A 204 -15.02 1.39 14.82
CA SER A 204 -14.73 -0.05 14.98
C SER A 204 -13.58 -0.35 15.97
N ASN A 205 -12.82 0.66 16.33
CA ASN A 205 -11.77 0.56 17.33
C ASN A 205 -12.28 0.40 18.76
N GLN A 206 -13.54 0.74 19.02
CA GLN A 206 -14.12 0.63 20.36
C GLN A 206 -14.06 -0.81 20.88
N ILE A 207 -14.28 -1.80 20.00
CA ILE A 207 -14.17 -3.22 20.35
C ILE A 207 -12.77 -3.53 20.86
N ILE A 208 -11.74 -3.03 20.17
CA ILE A 208 -10.33 -3.22 20.57
C ILE A 208 -10.07 -2.54 21.92
N LEU A 209 -10.58 -1.32 22.09
CA LEU A 209 -10.42 -0.57 23.33
C LEU A 209 -11.04 -1.31 24.52
N ASP A 210 -12.22 -1.87 24.32
CA ASP A 210 -12.93 -2.60 25.38
C ASP A 210 -12.23 -3.91 25.78
N MET A 211 -11.64 -4.61 24.80
CA MET A 211 -10.89 -5.84 25.02
C MET A 211 -9.61 -5.66 25.86
N ILE A 212 -9.00 -4.49 25.81
CA ILE A 212 -7.64 -4.26 26.37
C ILE A 212 -7.59 -3.28 27.53
N LYS A 213 -8.73 -2.68 27.92
CA LYS A 213 -8.81 -1.73 29.04
C LYS A 213 -8.17 -2.19 30.35
N GLU A 214 -8.11 -3.49 30.56
CA GLU A 214 -7.61 -4.09 31.80
C GLU A 214 -6.20 -4.69 31.72
N ASN A 215 -5.52 -4.54 30.57
CA ASN A 215 -4.22 -5.19 30.37
C ASN A 215 -3.10 -4.16 30.14
N ASN A 216 -2.36 -3.84 31.18
CA ASN A 216 -1.24 -2.88 31.16
C ASN A 216 -0.04 -3.28 30.27
N LYS A 217 0.04 -4.53 29.82
CA LYS A 217 1.05 -5.00 28.85
C LYS A 217 0.69 -4.67 27.40
N ILE A 218 -0.50 -4.08 27.17
CA ILE A 218 -0.99 -3.74 25.86
C ILE A 218 -1.06 -2.23 25.71
N LYS A 219 -0.54 -1.71 24.60
CA LYS A 219 -0.69 -0.31 24.18
C LYS A 219 -1.43 -0.24 22.86
N ILE A 220 -2.23 0.82 22.69
CA ILE A 220 -2.86 1.16 21.40
C ILE A 220 -2.29 2.46 20.94
N LEU A 221 -1.84 2.49 19.69
CA LEU A 221 -1.28 3.65 19.02
C LEU A 221 -1.95 3.80 17.65
N GLN A 222 -2.15 5.04 17.18
CA GLN A 222 -2.78 5.28 15.87
C GLN A 222 -1.94 6.15 14.93
N PHE A 223 -1.33 7.20 15.41
CA PHE A 223 -0.64 8.19 14.56
C PHE A 223 0.88 8.14 14.67
N GLU A 224 1.43 7.34 15.56
CA GLU A 224 2.87 7.19 15.74
C GLU A 224 3.54 6.65 14.49
N PRO A 225 4.75 7.15 14.15
CA PRO A 225 5.49 6.73 12.98
C PRO A 225 5.80 5.23 13.02
N ILE A 226 5.41 4.52 11.97
CA ILE A 226 5.57 3.06 11.89
C ILE A 226 7.04 2.62 11.91
N LYS A 227 7.94 3.43 11.32
CA LYS A 227 9.38 3.15 11.28
C LYS A 227 9.98 3.03 12.67
N GLU A 228 9.61 3.91 13.58
CA GLU A 228 10.08 3.91 14.97
C GLU A 228 9.57 2.68 15.72
N LEU A 229 8.29 2.35 15.55
CA LEU A 229 7.69 1.18 16.18
C LEU A 229 8.33 -0.13 15.66
N LEU A 230 8.59 -0.22 14.35
CA LEU A 230 9.30 -1.35 13.76
C LEU A 230 10.74 -1.44 14.26
N SER A 231 11.43 -0.31 14.45
CA SER A 231 12.81 -0.34 14.97
C SER A 231 12.88 -1.02 16.33
N ASP A 232 11.87 -0.81 17.14
CA ASP A 232 11.81 -1.26 18.53
C ASP A 232 11.23 -2.67 18.69
N CYS A 233 10.45 -3.18 17.74
CA CYS A 233 9.80 -4.48 17.88
C CYS A 233 10.75 -5.67 17.65
N ASP A 234 10.40 -6.79 18.28
CA ASP A 234 11.03 -8.10 18.08
C ASP A 234 10.32 -8.90 17.01
N LEU A 235 9.01 -8.71 16.90
CA LEU A 235 8.14 -9.40 15.96
C LEU A 235 7.10 -8.40 15.44
N HIS A 236 6.93 -8.36 14.14
CA HIS A 236 5.80 -7.70 13.51
C HIS A 236 4.70 -8.73 13.23
N VAL A 237 3.47 -8.42 13.60
CA VAL A 237 2.26 -9.21 13.29
C VAL A 237 1.33 -8.35 12.47
N ASN A 238 0.97 -8.82 11.28
CA ASN A 238 -0.04 -8.19 10.44
C ASN A 238 -1.32 -9.03 10.46
N ILE A 239 -2.47 -8.39 10.66
CA ILE A 239 -3.77 -9.04 10.49
C ILE A 239 -4.35 -8.59 9.15
N ALA A 240 -4.48 -9.54 8.21
CA ALA A 240 -4.94 -9.30 6.86
C ALA A 240 -6.44 -9.61 6.74
N PRO A 241 -7.32 -8.60 6.67
CA PRO A 241 -8.76 -8.81 6.57
C PRO A 241 -9.21 -9.25 5.17
N ASP A 242 -8.42 -8.93 4.14
CA ASP A 242 -8.75 -9.20 2.74
C ASP A 242 -7.62 -9.94 2.00
N ASN A 243 -7.91 -10.38 0.79
CA ASN A 243 -7.02 -11.17 -0.05
C ASN A 243 -6.34 -10.37 -1.17
N PHE A 244 -6.72 -9.11 -1.35
CA PHE A 244 -6.38 -8.35 -2.55
C PHE A 244 -5.20 -7.40 -2.34
N ASP A 245 -5.04 -6.90 -1.13
CA ASP A 245 -4.10 -5.84 -0.84
C ASP A 245 -3.12 -6.25 0.26
N ALA A 246 -1.85 -6.01 0.02
CA ALA A 246 -0.79 -6.26 0.99
C ALA A 246 -0.49 -4.99 1.79
N SER A 247 -0.41 -5.13 3.10
CA SER A 247 0.01 -4.02 3.96
C SER A 247 1.45 -3.60 3.63
N SER A 248 1.67 -2.31 3.36
CA SER A 248 3.02 -1.77 3.15
C SER A 248 3.94 -1.96 4.36
N VAL A 249 3.37 -2.11 5.55
CA VAL A 249 4.14 -2.36 6.78
C VAL A 249 4.85 -3.71 6.74
N ILE A 250 4.31 -4.70 6.03
CA ILE A 250 5.01 -5.98 5.79
C ILE A 250 6.33 -5.73 5.07
N LEU A 251 6.30 -4.91 4.00
CA LEU A 251 7.50 -4.56 3.26
C LEU A 251 8.49 -3.76 4.13
N GLU A 252 8.00 -2.81 4.89
CA GLU A 252 8.80 -1.99 5.80
C GLU A 252 9.47 -2.86 6.88
N ALA A 253 8.75 -3.84 7.45
CA ALA A 253 9.29 -4.79 8.39
C ALA A 253 10.40 -5.67 7.77
N MET A 254 10.19 -6.18 6.55
CA MET A 254 11.22 -6.93 5.83
C MET A 254 12.48 -6.11 5.55
N ILE A 255 12.34 -4.83 5.15
CA ILE A 255 13.48 -3.91 4.90
C ILE A 255 14.27 -3.71 6.21
N MET A 256 13.59 -3.58 7.33
CA MET A 256 14.22 -3.40 8.64
C MET A 256 14.70 -4.72 9.28
N GLY A 257 14.56 -5.85 8.58
CA GLY A 257 14.99 -7.16 9.05
C GLY A 257 14.17 -7.71 10.21
N LYS A 258 12.89 -7.33 10.31
CA LYS A 258 12.01 -7.81 11.37
C LYS A 258 11.28 -9.08 10.94
N PRO A 259 11.29 -10.16 11.75
CA PRO A 259 10.45 -11.31 11.49
C PRO A 259 8.99 -10.87 11.46
N THR A 260 8.24 -11.37 10.47
CA THR A 260 6.85 -10.98 10.25
C THR A 260 5.94 -12.19 10.21
N LEU A 261 4.89 -12.15 11.02
CA LEU A 261 3.77 -13.08 11.00
C LEU A 261 2.56 -12.41 10.36
N ASN A 262 2.06 -12.95 9.26
CA ASN A 262 0.85 -12.50 8.60
C ASN A 262 -0.30 -13.45 8.92
N ILE A 263 -1.34 -12.96 9.56
CA ILE A 263 -2.53 -13.74 9.94
C ILE A 263 -3.64 -13.39 8.97
N GLN A 264 -4.05 -14.36 8.16
CA GLN A 264 -5.09 -14.22 7.15
C GLN A 264 -6.46 -14.56 7.74
N LEU A 265 -7.41 -13.65 7.64
CA LEU A 265 -8.80 -13.87 8.06
C LEU A 265 -9.60 -14.60 6.99
N GLN A 266 -9.16 -14.52 5.73
CA GLN A 266 -9.73 -15.21 4.60
C GLN A 266 -8.66 -16.07 3.92
N LYS A 267 -9.12 -17.10 3.22
CA LYS A 267 -8.22 -17.92 2.38
C LYS A 267 -7.69 -17.03 1.25
N ASN A 268 -6.38 -16.94 1.13
CA ASN A 268 -5.75 -16.18 0.05
C ASN A 268 -5.66 -17.03 -1.22
N GLU A 269 -6.54 -16.78 -2.16
CA GLU A 269 -6.55 -17.50 -3.45
C GLU A 269 -5.54 -16.93 -4.44
N ILE A 270 -5.15 -15.68 -4.29
CA ILE A 270 -4.26 -14.96 -5.23
C ILE A 270 -2.79 -15.29 -4.99
N GLY A 271 -2.40 -15.58 -3.76
CA GLY A 271 -1.03 -15.96 -3.39
C GLY A 271 0.01 -14.87 -3.67
N PHE A 272 0.29 -14.04 -2.68
CA PHE A 272 1.34 -13.02 -2.81
C PHE A 272 2.73 -13.64 -2.97
N GLU A 273 3.59 -13.03 -3.78
CA GLU A 273 4.94 -13.55 -4.05
C GLU A 273 5.81 -13.62 -2.79
N PHE A 274 5.68 -12.67 -1.88
CA PHE A 274 6.40 -12.72 -0.60
C PHE A 274 5.94 -13.88 0.31
N ILE A 275 4.72 -14.41 0.12
CA ILE A 275 4.24 -15.63 0.79
C ILE A 275 4.83 -16.86 0.10
N LYS A 276 4.84 -16.90 -1.23
CA LYS A 276 5.40 -18.02 -2.02
C LYS A 276 6.91 -18.16 -1.79
N ASP A 277 7.63 -17.06 -1.68
CA ASP A 277 9.06 -17.01 -1.40
C ASP A 277 9.37 -17.28 0.09
N ASN A 278 8.36 -17.54 0.94
CA ASN A 278 8.51 -17.66 2.39
C ASN A 278 9.26 -16.47 3.02
N ALA A 279 9.09 -15.27 2.46
CA ALA A 279 9.73 -14.06 2.97
C ALA A 279 9.12 -13.59 4.29
N ILE A 280 7.93 -14.06 4.60
CA ILE A 280 7.22 -13.89 5.87
C ILE A 280 6.54 -15.20 6.26
N LYS A 281 6.23 -15.37 7.54
CA LYS A 281 5.37 -16.47 7.99
C LYS A 281 3.90 -16.07 7.78
N SER A 282 3.18 -16.78 6.92
CA SER A 282 1.75 -16.53 6.69
C SER A 282 0.91 -17.72 7.13
N VAL A 283 -0.16 -17.47 7.89
CA VAL A 283 -1.03 -18.50 8.47
C VAL A 283 -2.47 -18.03 8.50
N ASN A 284 -3.42 -18.97 8.61
CA ASN A 284 -4.81 -18.65 8.82
C ASN A 284 -5.10 -18.30 10.28
N TYR A 285 -6.18 -17.57 10.54
CA TYR A 285 -6.63 -17.13 11.86
C TYR A 285 -6.94 -18.28 12.83
N ASP A 286 -7.23 -19.47 12.35
CA ASP A 286 -7.52 -20.68 13.13
C ASP A 286 -6.27 -21.50 13.51
N SER A 287 -5.11 -21.14 12.96
CA SER A 287 -3.83 -21.75 13.29
C SER A 287 -3.44 -21.56 14.77
N ASN A 288 -2.45 -22.33 15.24
CA ASN A 288 -1.87 -22.14 16.58
C ASN A 288 -0.97 -20.90 16.60
N ILE A 289 -1.62 -19.70 16.64
CA ILE A 289 -0.94 -18.41 16.62
C ILE A 289 -0.01 -18.25 17.83
N GLU A 290 -0.41 -18.75 19.00
CA GLU A 290 0.38 -18.64 20.24
C GLU A 290 1.74 -19.31 20.07
N GLN A 291 1.78 -20.56 19.63
CA GLN A 291 3.04 -21.28 19.42
C GLN A 291 3.92 -20.57 18.37
N LEU A 292 3.34 -20.14 17.26
CA LEU A 292 4.08 -19.44 16.21
C LEU A 292 4.69 -18.13 16.69
N VAL A 293 3.95 -17.36 17.48
CA VAL A 293 4.46 -16.13 18.09
C VAL A 293 5.62 -16.42 19.04
N LEU A 294 5.50 -17.45 19.88
CA LEU A 294 6.54 -17.86 20.82
C LEU A 294 7.81 -18.33 20.08
N ASP A 295 7.67 -19.12 19.02
CA ASP A 295 8.78 -19.59 18.20
C ASP A 295 9.52 -18.40 17.54
N LEU A 296 8.80 -17.48 16.94
CA LEU A 296 9.38 -16.32 16.27
C LEU A 296 10.05 -15.34 17.25
N ILE A 297 9.49 -15.13 18.44
CA ILE A 297 10.11 -14.29 19.48
C ILE A 297 11.38 -14.93 20.06
N SER A 298 11.40 -16.26 20.18
CA SER A 298 12.58 -17.00 20.63
C SER A 298 13.63 -17.23 19.55
N HIS A 299 13.46 -16.64 18.40
CA HIS A 299 14.35 -16.70 17.24
C HIS A 299 14.44 -18.09 16.55
N HIS A 300 13.51 -19.00 16.80
CA HIS A 300 13.43 -20.25 16.06
C HIS A 300 13.01 -19.99 14.60
N GLY A 301 13.86 -20.35 13.65
CA GLY A 301 13.60 -20.18 12.21
C GLY A 301 13.65 -18.75 11.69
N THR A 302 14.04 -17.76 12.51
CA THR A 302 14.09 -16.35 12.08
C THR A 302 15.21 -16.05 11.07
N ASP A 303 16.32 -16.80 11.11
CA ASP A 303 17.43 -16.61 10.17
C ASP A 303 17.02 -17.03 8.75
N GLU A 304 16.32 -18.16 8.61
CA GLU A 304 15.76 -18.58 7.31
C GLU A 304 14.77 -17.55 6.80
N LEU A 305 13.84 -17.11 7.64
CA LEU A 305 12.85 -16.11 7.30
C LEU A 305 13.51 -14.78 6.88
N PHE A 306 14.56 -14.37 7.57
CA PHE A 306 15.35 -13.20 7.20
C PHE A 306 16.00 -13.36 5.83
N ASN A 307 16.68 -14.49 5.58
CA ASN A 307 17.34 -14.75 4.30
C ASN A 307 16.32 -14.75 3.14
N ASN A 308 15.17 -15.39 3.32
CA ASN A 308 14.10 -15.41 2.35
C ASN A 308 13.54 -13.99 2.10
N SER A 309 13.37 -13.20 3.15
CA SER A 309 12.91 -11.81 3.01
C SER A 309 13.91 -10.94 2.24
N GLN A 310 15.22 -11.11 2.47
CA GLN A 310 16.26 -10.39 1.71
C GLN A 310 16.29 -10.83 0.24
N ASN A 311 16.13 -12.13 -0.04
CA ASN A 311 16.04 -12.66 -1.40
C ASN A 311 14.82 -12.08 -2.15
N PHE A 312 13.67 -12.02 -1.50
CA PHE A 312 12.47 -11.36 -2.05
C PHE A 312 12.73 -9.87 -2.30
N LEU A 313 13.27 -9.15 -1.31
CA LEU A 313 13.55 -7.71 -1.43
C LEU A 313 14.53 -7.42 -2.56
N ASN A 314 15.53 -8.26 -2.81
CA ASN A 314 16.49 -8.09 -3.92
C ASN A 314 15.83 -8.18 -5.31
N LYS A 315 14.72 -8.90 -5.43
CA LYS A 315 13.91 -8.95 -6.66
C LYS A 315 12.89 -7.81 -6.72
N TYR A 316 12.27 -7.48 -5.58
CA TYR A 316 11.16 -6.54 -5.51
C TYR A 316 11.60 -5.08 -5.47
N MET A 317 12.75 -4.78 -4.85
CA MET A 317 13.24 -3.42 -4.65
C MET A 317 14.76 -3.32 -4.84
N LYS A 318 15.17 -2.69 -5.93
CA LYS A 318 16.57 -2.36 -6.21
C LYS A 318 16.99 -1.04 -5.57
N ASN A 319 18.27 -0.74 -5.62
CA ASN A 319 18.86 0.55 -5.23
C ASN A 319 18.44 1.05 -3.83
N ARG A 320 18.20 0.15 -2.88
CA ARG A 320 17.80 0.50 -1.51
C ARG A 320 18.82 1.45 -0.89
N GLY A 321 18.35 2.57 -0.36
CA GLY A 321 19.19 3.65 0.19
C GLY A 321 19.71 4.66 -0.84
N ASN A 322 19.49 4.42 -2.15
CA ASN A 322 19.94 5.30 -3.24
C ASN A 322 18.89 5.47 -4.35
N ALA A 323 17.65 5.09 -4.10
CA ALA A 323 16.60 5.10 -5.12
C ALA A 323 16.25 6.53 -5.58
N ALA A 324 16.24 7.50 -4.68
CA ALA A 324 16.03 8.90 -5.01
C ALA A 324 17.10 9.43 -5.96
N LYS A 325 18.37 9.17 -5.67
CA LYS A 325 19.48 9.55 -6.54
C LYS A 325 19.36 8.90 -7.91
N LYS A 326 19.10 7.58 -7.96
CA LYS A 326 18.94 6.85 -9.22
C LYS A 326 17.78 7.39 -10.08
N LEU A 327 16.71 7.82 -9.44
CA LEU A 327 15.57 8.44 -10.14
C LEU A 327 15.96 9.81 -10.73
N ILE A 328 16.66 10.65 -9.96
CA ILE A 328 17.14 11.97 -10.42
C ILE A 328 18.11 11.81 -11.60
N ASP A 329 19.13 10.96 -11.48
CA ASP A 329 20.10 10.67 -12.55
C ASP A 329 19.35 10.25 -13.85
N SER A 330 18.28 9.46 -13.71
CA SER A 330 17.48 9.01 -14.85
C SER A 330 16.65 10.14 -15.48
N ILE A 331 16.22 11.15 -14.72
CA ILE A 331 15.53 12.33 -15.23
C ILE A 331 16.52 13.21 -16.00
N GLU A 332 17.70 13.44 -15.44
CA GLU A 332 18.77 14.23 -16.09
C GLU A 332 19.18 13.61 -17.44
N ASP A 333 19.35 12.27 -17.48
CA ASP A 333 19.66 11.53 -18.72
C ASP A 333 18.56 11.70 -19.80
N LEU A 334 17.31 11.84 -19.40
CA LEU A 334 16.20 12.07 -20.34
C LEU A 334 16.20 13.48 -20.90
N MET A 335 16.65 14.45 -20.12
CA MET A 335 16.73 15.85 -20.55
C MET A 335 17.87 16.10 -21.53
N ILE A 336 19.01 15.43 -21.34
CA ILE A 336 20.17 15.57 -22.24
C ILE A 336 19.89 14.97 -23.63
N LYS A 337 18.95 14.01 -23.72
CA LYS A 337 18.62 13.28 -24.95
C LYS A 337 17.46 13.87 -25.75
N ASN A 338 16.76 14.85 -25.22
CA ASN A 338 15.69 15.60 -25.86
C ASN A 338 16.13 17.04 -26.20
#